data_c82bc8eaf2e8bde3203edafb710933f3
#
_entry.id   c82bc8eaf2e8bde3203edafb710933f3
#
_cell.length_a   1.000
_cell.length_b   1.000
_cell.length_c   1.000
_cell.angle_alpha   90.00
_cell.angle_beta   90.00
_cell.angle_gamma   90.00
#
_symmetry.space_group_name_H-M   'P 1'
#
loop_
_entity.id
_entity.type
_entity.pdbx_description
1 polymer ?
#
loop_
_entity_poly.entity_id
_entity_poly.type
_entity_poly.pdbx_seq_one_letter_code
_entity_poly.pdbx_strand_id
1 'polypeptide(L)'
;MEKNMLIYIKNGTKDDDLHTMSYFRPLSEKIIDTSKTILKNGGYEFEKVEITNMWGNLLSEGNSHPPHTHSNNVLSGVYYLQSGAPIQFFDPRPSATIFKPRNTPDWDNSGMLQFNSVVDTALIFPSWLMHWVPPTPNERISIAWNILVRGHYGEPRTLQNAYI
;
A
#
# COMPACT_ATOMS: atom_id res chain seq x y z
N MET A 1 1.73 -17.93 12.60
CA MET A 1 1.55 -16.47 12.60
C MET A 1 0.31 -16.09 11.81
N GLU A 2 0.23 -16.40 10.55
CA GLU A 2 -0.84 -16.04 9.61
C GLU A 2 -2.23 -16.52 10.03
N LYS A 3 -2.35 -17.74 10.53
CA LYS A 3 -3.63 -18.30 11.02
C LYS A 3 -4.26 -17.44 12.11
N ASN A 4 -3.46 -16.89 13.02
CA ASN A 4 -3.96 -16.04 14.10
C ASN A 4 -4.38 -14.66 13.58
N MET A 5 -3.61 -14.07 12.63
CA MET A 5 -3.97 -12.83 11.97
C MET A 5 -5.28 -12.99 11.18
N LEU A 6 -5.42 -14.09 10.44
CA LEU A 6 -6.63 -14.39 9.67
C LEU A 6 -7.86 -14.48 10.56
N ILE A 7 -7.76 -15.21 11.68
CA ILE A 7 -8.86 -15.36 12.65
C ILE A 7 -9.22 -13.99 13.24
N TYR A 8 -8.21 -13.18 13.59
CA TYR A 8 -8.43 -11.85 14.15
C TYR A 8 -9.22 -10.95 13.18
N ILE A 9 -8.81 -10.88 11.90
CA ILE A 9 -9.50 -10.07 10.91
C ILE A 9 -10.91 -10.59 10.60
N LYS A 10 -11.10 -11.91 10.52
CA LYS A 10 -12.42 -12.51 10.29
C LYS A 10 -13.42 -12.22 11.42
N ASN A 11 -12.95 -11.97 12.63
CA ASN A 11 -13.80 -11.58 13.76
C ASN A 11 -14.29 -10.12 13.68
N GLY A 12 -13.96 -9.39 12.61
CA GLY A 12 -14.54 -8.09 12.29
C GLY A 12 -14.02 -6.93 13.14
N THR A 13 -12.74 -6.94 13.49
CA THR A 13 -12.13 -5.81 14.20
C THR A 13 -12.10 -4.56 13.33
N LYS A 14 -12.33 -3.41 13.93
CA LYS A 14 -12.21 -2.08 13.28
C LYS A 14 -10.92 -1.35 13.68
N ASP A 15 -9.97 -2.09 14.26
CA ASP A 15 -8.74 -1.50 14.77
C ASP A 15 -7.83 -1.09 13.60
N ASP A 16 -7.22 0.06 13.70
CA ASP A 16 -6.26 0.61 12.75
C ASP A 16 -4.84 0.69 13.33
N ASP A 17 -4.64 0.09 14.49
CA ASP A 17 -3.39 0.04 15.23
C ASP A 17 -2.80 -1.37 15.35
N LEU A 18 -3.11 -2.28 14.41
CA LEU A 18 -2.64 -3.68 14.43
C LEU A 18 -1.13 -3.79 14.61
N HIS A 19 -0.35 -2.80 14.13
CA HIS A 19 1.11 -2.76 14.26
C HIS A 19 1.60 -2.69 15.72
N THR A 20 0.73 -2.30 16.67
CA THR A 20 1.06 -2.25 18.10
C THR A 20 0.84 -3.60 18.81
N MET A 21 0.09 -4.50 18.19
CA MET A 21 -0.30 -5.78 18.77
C MET A 21 0.81 -6.83 18.60
N SER A 22 1.02 -7.65 19.62
CA SER A 22 2.07 -8.67 19.64
C SER A 22 2.01 -9.66 18.48
N TYR A 23 0.81 -10.03 18.04
CA TYR A 23 0.60 -10.96 16.91
C TYR A 23 1.10 -10.42 15.58
N PHE A 24 1.05 -9.10 15.38
CA PHE A 24 1.44 -8.43 14.13
C PHE A 24 2.87 -7.90 14.16
N ARG A 25 3.56 -7.96 15.31
CA ARG A 25 4.92 -7.43 15.47
C ARG A 25 5.90 -7.93 14.40
N PRO A 26 6.00 -9.24 14.10
CA PRO A 26 6.96 -9.71 13.10
C PRO A 26 6.68 -9.16 11.70
N LEU A 27 5.41 -8.96 11.34
CA LEU A 27 5.02 -8.33 10.08
C LEU A 27 5.38 -6.84 10.10
N SER A 28 5.09 -6.13 11.19
CA SER A 28 5.39 -4.71 11.37
C SER A 28 6.89 -4.42 11.27
N GLU A 29 7.72 -5.22 11.90
CA GLU A 29 9.19 -5.12 11.83
C GLU A 29 9.68 -5.29 10.39
N LYS A 30 9.19 -6.31 9.69
CA LYS A 30 9.54 -6.56 8.29
C LYS A 30 9.08 -5.44 7.36
N ILE A 31 7.89 -4.87 7.58
CA ILE A 31 7.38 -3.71 6.84
C ILE A 31 8.33 -2.52 7.00
N ILE A 32 8.70 -2.19 8.24
CA ILE A 32 9.61 -1.06 8.54
C ILE A 32 10.97 -1.28 7.86
N ASP A 33 11.58 -2.45 8.00
CA ASP A 33 12.91 -2.72 7.43
C ASP A 33 12.89 -2.72 5.90
N THR A 34 11.85 -3.27 5.30
CA THR A 34 11.67 -3.21 3.84
C THR A 34 11.46 -1.78 3.37
N SER A 35 10.65 -0.99 4.08
CA SER A 35 10.42 0.43 3.75
C SER A 35 11.70 1.26 3.85
N LYS A 36 12.52 1.04 4.88
CA LYS A 36 13.84 1.67 4.98
C LYS A 36 14.75 1.32 3.81
N THR A 37 14.72 0.06 3.37
CA THR A 37 15.50 -0.40 2.22
C THR A 37 15.04 0.26 0.93
N ILE A 38 13.74 0.34 0.69
CA ILE A 38 13.14 1.03 -0.48
C ILE A 38 13.56 2.50 -0.49
N LEU A 39 13.43 3.19 0.63
CA LEU A 39 13.78 4.61 0.75
C LEU A 39 15.27 4.85 0.50
N LYS A 40 16.16 4.04 1.09
CA LYS A 40 17.61 4.13 0.86
C LYS A 40 17.98 3.90 -0.60
N ASN A 41 17.39 2.88 -1.23
CA ASN A 41 17.62 2.59 -2.64
C ASN A 41 17.11 3.72 -3.57
N GLY A 42 16.08 4.43 -3.14
CA GLY A 42 15.57 5.64 -3.81
C GLY A 42 16.39 6.91 -3.52
N GLY A 43 17.44 6.83 -2.73
CA GLY A 43 18.29 7.99 -2.38
C GLY A 43 17.67 8.92 -1.34
N TYR A 44 16.62 8.49 -0.62
CA TYR A 44 15.97 9.32 0.40
C TYR A 44 16.73 9.29 1.72
N GLU A 45 16.90 10.46 2.33
CA GLU A 45 17.40 10.63 3.69
C GLU A 45 16.23 10.66 4.67
N PHE A 46 16.41 10.05 5.83
CA PHE A 46 15.38 10.02 6.88
C PHE A 46 15.98 9.76 8.24
N GLU A 47 15.32 10.25 9.27
CA GLU A 47 15.69 10.01 10.68
C GLU A 47 14.90 8.82 11.24
N LYS A 48 13.60 8.72 10.92
CA LYS A 48 12.73 7.66 11.41
C LYS A 48 11.72 7.24 10.34
N VAL A 49 11.43 5.95 10.30
CA VAL A 49 10.34 5.35 9.50
C VAL A 49 9.37 4.71 10.48
N GLU A 50 8.10 5.05 10.39
CA GLU A 50 7.07 4.54 11.30
C GLU A 50 5.77 4.16 10.57
N ILE A 51 5.11 3.11 11.07
CA ILE A 51 3.74 2.76 10.66
C ILE A 51 2.80 3.70 11.40
N THR A 52 2.01 4.48 10.68
CA THR A 52 1.02 5.40 11.26
C THR A 52 -0.28 4.70 11.58
N ASN A 53 -0.69 3.79 10.72
CA ASN A 53 -1.84 2.92 10.94
C ASN A 53 -1.69 1.62 10.15
N MET A 54 -2.32 0.58 10.65
CA MET A 54 -2.31 -0.77 10.07
C MET A 54 -3.63 -1.46 10.41
N TRP A 55 -4.36 -1.92 9.39
CA TRP A 55 -5.72 -2.45 9.56
C TRP A 55 -5.96 -3.68 8.68
N GLY A 56 -6.96 -4.46 9.07
CA GLY A 56 -7.44 -5.61 8.31
C GLY A 56 -8.56 -5.23 7.35
N ASN A 57 -8.53 -5.78 6.15
CA ASN A 57 -9.59 -5.68 5.16
C ASN A 57 -10.18 -7.06 4.89
N LEU A 58 -11.49 -7.18 5.06
CA LEU A 58 -12.26 -8.33 4.64
C LEU A 58 -13.27 -7.86 3.60
N LEU A 59 -13.08 -8.28 2.36
CA LEU A 59 -14.01 -8.05 1.26
C LEU A 59 -14.75 -9.34 0.96
N SER A 60 -16.06 -9.33 1.15
CA SER A 60 -16.93 -10.42 0.70
C SER A 60 -17.06 -10.41 -0.82
N GLU A 61 -17.46 -11.55 -1.39
CA GLU A 61 -17.75 -11.67 -2.82
C GLU A 61 -18.64 -10.52 -3.33
N GLY A 62 -18.29 -9.95 -4.47
CA GLY A 62 -18.96 -8.82 -5.10
C GLY A 62 -18.60 -7.44 -4.55
N ASN A 63 -17.94 -7.36 -3.38
CA ASN A 63 -17.49 -6.09 -2.81
C ASN A 63 -16.20 -5.58 -3.44
N SER A 64 -16.00 -4.27 -3.38
CA SER A 64 -14.85 -3.57 -3.97
C SER A 64 -14.31 -2.51 -3.00
N HIS A 65 -13.09 -2.04 -3.23
CA HIS A 65 -12.62 -0.76 -2.69
C HIS A 65 -12.60 0.27 -3.81
N PRO A 66 -13.26 1.42 -3.64
CA PRO A 66 -13.28 2.46 -4.66
C PRO A 66 -11.89 3.05 -4.90
N PRO A 67 -11.65 3.71 -6.05
CA PRO A 67 -10.40 4.43 -6.32
C PRO A 67 -10.11 5.47 -5.24
N HIS A 68 -8.88 5.42 -4.68
CA HIS A 68 -8.42 6.32 -3.62
C HIS A 68 -6.90 6.44 -3.58
N THR A 69 -6.42 7.40 -2.80
CA THR A 69 -5.02 7.59 -2.40
C THR A 69 -4.96 7.68 -0.87
N HIS A 70 -3.75 7.60 -0.30
CA HIS A 70 -3.55 7.77 1.13
C HIS A 70 -2.87 9.10 1.42
N SER A 71 -3.57 10.00 2.10
CA SER A 71 -3.03 11.31 2.50
C SER A 71 -2.06 11.21 3.67
N ASN A 72 -1.14 12.19 3.77
CA ASN A 72 -0.23 12.37 4.91
C ASN A 72 0.74 11.22 5.19
N ASN A 73 1.00 10.37 4.18
CA ASN A 73 1.95 9.27 4.25
C ASN A 73 2.84 9.26 3.01
N VAL A 74 4.00 8.61 3.11
CA VAL A 74 4.97 8.52 2.00
C VAL A 74 4.81 7.20 1.25
N LEU A 75 4.71 6.10 1.98
CA LEU A 75 4.48 4.78 1.44
C LEU A 75 3.22 4.16 2.05
N SER A 76 2.55 3.35 1.26
CA SER A 76 1.46 2.49 1.70
C SER A 76 1.73 1.06 1.25
N GLY A 77 1.04 0.11 1.83
CA GLY A 77 1.22 -1.27 1.41
C GLY A 77 0.06 -2.17 1.79
N VAL A 78 0.11 -3.37 1.24
CA VAL A 78 -0.85 -4.44 1.47
C VAL A 78 -0.15 -5.78 1.54
N TYR A 79 -0.56 -6.63 2.49
CA TYR A 79 -0.16 -8.03 2.63
C TYR A 79 -1.39 -8.92 2.52
N TYR A 80 -1.29 -10.01 1.76
CA TYR A 80 -2.43 -10.85 1.45
C TYR A 80 -2.46 -12.11 2.30
N LEU A 81 -3.54 -12.28 3.07
CA LEU A 81 -3.85 -13.48 3.84
C LEU A 81 -4.76 -14.45 3.09
N GLN A 82 -5.58 -13.92 2.18
CA GLN A 82 -6.46 -14.69 1.31
C GLN A 82 -6.61 -13.96 -0.03
N SER A 83 -6.41 -14.70 -1.12
CA SER A 83 -6.49 -14.17 -2.47
C SER A 83 -7.94 -13.88 -2.90
N GLY A 84 -8.10 -12.93 -3.80
CA GLY A 84 -9.35 -12.53 -4.42
C GLY A 84 -9.06 -11.60 -5.59
N ALA A 85 -9.84 -10.52 -5.75
CA ALA A 85 -9.58 -9.53 -6.78
C ALA A 85 -8.18 -8.92 -6.66
N PRO A 86 -7.52 -8.60 -7.79
CA PRO A 86 -6.24 -7.91 -7.81
C PRO A 86 -6.36 -6.48 -7.28
N ILE A 87 -5.23 -5.87 -6.93
CA ILE A 87 -5.12 -4.42 -6.81
C ILE A 87 -4.73 -3.82 -8.16
N GLN A 88 -5.33 -2.69 -8.51
CA GLN A 88 -5.06 -1.99 -9.77
C GLN A 88 -4.63 -0.56 -9.48
N PHE A 89 -3.55 -0.12 -10.13
CA PHE A 89 -2.96 1.22 -10.02
C PHE A 89 -3.19 1.99 -11.31
N PHE A 90 -3.63 3.23 -11.19
CA PHE A 90 -3.83 4.12 -12.33
C PHE A 90 -2.53 4.84 -12.72
N ASP A 91 -2.35 5.08 -14.01
CA ASP A 91 -1.28 5.95 -14.50
C ASP A 91 -1.43 7.36 -13.89
N PRO A 92 -0.46 7.86 -13.13
CA PRO A 92 -0.57 9.16 -12.49
C PRO A 92 -0.39 10.33 -13.46
N ARG A 93 0.05 10.09 -14.70
CA ARG A 93 0.25 11.16 -15.68
C ARG A 93 -1.08 11.67 -16.19
N PRO A 94 -1.37 12.99 -16.06
CA PRO A 94 -2.60 13.58 -16.57
C PRO A 94 -2.73 13.31 -18.08
N SER A 95 -3.91 12.88 -18.47
CA SER A 95 -4.26 12.70 -19.89
C SER A 95 -3.43 11.65 -20.67
N ALA A 96 -2.62 10.83 -20.00
CA ALA A 96 -1.78 9.82 -20.67
C ALA A 96 -2.58 8.82 -21.53
N THR A 97 -3.86 8.65 -21.25
CA THR A 97 -4.74 7.70 -21.94
C THR A 97 -5.73 8.35 -22.90
N ILE A 98 -5.79 9.69 -22.99
CA ILE A 98 -6.79 10.41 -23.82
C ILE A 98 -6.54 10.20 -25.32
N PHE A 99 -5.29 10.23 -25.73
CA PHE A 99 -4.90 10.05 -27.13
C PHE A 99 -3.74 9.05 -27.20
N LYS A 100 -4.05 7.80 -27.49
CA LYS A 100 -3.10 6.70 -27.47
C LYS A 100 -3.17 5.89 -28.76
N PRO A 101 -2.08 5.77 -29.53
CA PRO A 101 -2.00 4.86 -30.66
C PRO A 101 -2.25 3.40 -30.23
N ARG A 102 -2.69 2.56 -31.16
CA ARG A 102 -2.83 1.11 -30.91
C ARG A 102 -1.46 0.56 -30.54
N ASN A 103 -1.39 -0.15 -29.40
CA ASN A 103 -0.16 -0.76 -28.90
C ASN A 103 -0.47 -2.09 -28.19
N THR A 104 0.60 -2.89 -27.98
CA THR A 104 0.54 -4.00 -27.04
C THR A 104 0.83 -3.45 -25.64
N PRO A 105 -0.09 -3.58 -24.67
CA PRO A 105 0.13 -3.07 -23.31
C PRO A 105 1.34 -3.74 -22.64
N ASP A 106 2.17 -2.95 -21.99
CA ASP A 106 3.26 -3.37 -21.12
C ASP A 106 3.42 -2.39 -19.94
N TRP A 107 4.49 -2.54 -19.13
CA TRP A 107 4.76 -1.71 -17.97
C TRP A 107 4.92 -0.22 -18.31
N ASP A 108 5.50 0.10 -19.45
CA ASP A 108 5.84 1.47 -19.83
C ASP A 108 4.68 2.21 -20.50
N ASN A 109 3.72 1.48 -21.07
CA ASN A 109 2.67 2.05 -21.91
C ASN A 109 1.23 1.75 -21.47
N SER A 110 1.05 1.02 -20.39
CA SER A 110 -0.28 0.74 -19.83
C SER A 110 -0.83 1.94 -19.06
N GLY A 111 -2.13 2.20 -19.22
CA GLY A 111 -2.83 3.22 -18.42
C GLY A 111 -3.24 2.72 -17.03
N MET A 112 -3.07 1.42 -16.78
CA MET A 112 -3.36 0.78 -15.50
C MET A 112 -2.47 -0.45 -15.33
N LEU A 113 -1.88 -0.59 -14.14
CA LEU A 113 -1.09 -1.76 -13.76
C LEU A 113 -1.90 -2.61 -12.78
N GLN A 114 -1.83 -3.93 -12.94
CA GLN A 114 -2.54 -4.88 -12.09
C GLN A 114 -1.56 -5.84 -11.41
N PHE A 115 -1.76 -6.04 -10.10
CA PHE A 115 -1.04 -7.04 -9.30
C PHE A 115 -2.03 -7.99 -8.64
N ASN A 116 -1.84 -9.27 -8.85
CA ASN A 116 -2.67 -10.30 -8.24
C ASN A 116 -2.46 -10.34 -6.72
N SER A 117 -3.55 -10.66 -6.00
CA SER A 117 -3.53 -10.84 -4.55
C SER A 117 -3.03 -12.24 -4.18
N VAL A 118 -1.72 -12.46 -4.36
CA VAL A 118 -1.08 -13.75 -4.04
C VAL A 118 -0.87 -13.84 -2.53
N VAL A 119 -1.35 -14.94 -1.92
CA VAL A 119 -1.18 -15.19 -0.47
C VAL A 119 0.32 -15.16 -0.12
N ASP A 120 0.64 -14.64 1.07
CA ASP A 120 1.99 -14.48 1.61
C ASP A 120 2.89 -13.50 0.85
N THR A 121 2.29 -12.68 -0.01
CA THR A 121 3.01 -11.59 -0.66
C THR A 121 2.57 -10.23 -0.15
N ALA A 122 3.49 -9.26 -0.23
CA ALA A 122 3.24 -7.86 0.08
C ALA A 122 3.56 -6.97 -1.11
N LEU A 123 2.80 -5.90 -1.26
CA LEU A 123 3.11 -4.79 -2.15
C LEU A 123 3.33 -3.53 -1.32
N ILE A 124 4.37 -2.77 -1.66
CA ILE A 124 4.63 -1.44 -1.10
C ILE A 124 4.69 -0.46 -2.27
N PHE A 125 3.98 0.65 -2.14
CA PHE A 125 3.83 1.64 -3.20
C PHE A 125 3.74 3.06 -2.62
N PRO A 126 4.01 4.11 -3.43
CA PRO A 126 3.83 5.48 -2.99
C PRO A 126 2.40 5.77 -2.57
N SER A 127 2.20 6.40 -1.42
CA SER A 127 0.86 6.67 -0.88
C SER A 127 -0.02 7.54 -1.77
N TRP A 128 0.61 8.39 -2.60
CA TRP A 128 -0.09 9.25 -3.57
C TRP A 128 -0.61 8.50 -4.81
N LEU A 129 -0.16 7.25 -5.05
CA LEU A 129 -0.52 6.49 -6.24
C LEU A 129 -1.98 6.01 -6.13
N MET A 130 -2.82 6.50 -7.03
CA MET A 130 -4.24 6.14 -7.07
C MET A 130 -4.41 4.65 -7.38
N HIS A 131 -5.22 3.98 -6.57
CA HIS A 131 -5.47 2.56 -6.73
C HIS A 131 -6.88 2.19 -6.27
N TRP A 132 -7.30 0.99 -6.65
CA TRP A 132 -8.59 0.42 -6.27
C TRP A 132 -8.53 -1.10 -6.27
N VAL A 133 -9.56 -1.74 -5.71
CA VAL A 133 -9.79 -3.18 -5.83
C VAL A 133 -11.13 -3.37 -6.50
N PRO A 134 -11.20 -3.98 -7.70
CA PRO A 134 -12.47 -4.26 -8.37
C PRO A 134 -13.30 -5.26 -7.56
N PRO A 135 -14.60 -5.47 -7.92
CA PRO A 135 -15.44 -6.46 -7.27
C PRO A 135 -14.75 -7.81 -7.20
N THR A 136 -14.62 -8.36 -5.98
CA THR A 136 -13.90 -9.62 -5.78
C THR A 136 -14.77 -10.82 -6.12
N PRO A 137 -14.25 -11.85 -6.81
CA PRO A 137 -15.01 -13.04 -7.17
C PRO A 137 -15.22 -14.00 -6.00
N ASN A 138 -14.53 -13.81 -4.91
CA ASN A 138 -14.58 -14.59 -3.66
C ASN A 138 -14.14 -13.72 -2.49
N GLU A 139 -14.28 -14.22 -1.26
CA GLU A 139 -13.77 -13.52 -0.08
C GLU A 139 -12.27 -13.24 -0.21
N ARG A 140 -11.87 -11.97 0.00
CA ARG A 140 -10.47 -11.49 -0.04
C ARG A 140 -10.10 -10.90 1.31
N ILE A 141 -8.96 -11.32 1.85
CA ILE A 141 -8.48 -10.83 3.16
C ILE A 141 -7.07 -10.31 3.02
N SER A 142 -6.86 -9.10 3.51
CA SER A 142 -5.56 -8.44 3.47
C SER A 142 -5.34 -7.56 4.70
N ILE A 143 -4.08 -7.26 4.97
CA ILE A 143 -3.64 -6.27 5.94
C ILE A 143 -3.08 -5.11 5.15
N ALA A 144 -3.56 -3.90 5.41
CA ALA A 144 -3.04 -2.68 4.80
C ALA A 144 -2.36 -1.80 5.86
N TRP A 145 -1.43 -0.97 5.43
CA TRP A 145 -0.71 -0.04 6.31
C TRP A 145 -0.27 1.21 5.58
N ASN A 146 0.05 2.23 6.38
CA ASN A 146 0.65 3.46 5.92
C ASN A 146 1.96 3.74 6.66
N ILE A 147 2.91 4.35 5.95
CA ILE A 147 4.24 4.68 6.44
C ILE A 147 4.45 6.18 6.34
N LEU A 148 4.80 6.77 7.47
CA LEU A 148 5.33 8.12 7.55
C LEU A 148 6.85 8.07 7.73
N VAL A 149 7.52 9.01 7.08
CA VAL A 149 8.96 9.21 7.17
C VAL A 149 9.21 10.49 7.96
N ARG A 150 10.01 10.43 9.01
CA ARG A 150 10.40 11.59 9.82
C ARG A 150 11.76 12.11 9.40
N GLY A 151 11.93 13.43 9.44
CA GLY A 151 13.18 14.10 9.11
C GLY A 151 12.96 15.37 8.28
N HIS A 152 14.00 15.77 7.59
CA HIS A 152 13.95 16.94 6.72
C HIS A 152 13.35 16.61 5.35
N TYR A 153 12.47 17.48 4.88
CA TYR A 153 11.84 17.40 3.56
C TYR A 153 12.23 18.60 2.72
N GLY A 154 12.44 18.38 1.41
CA GLY A 154 12.79 19.42 0.46
C GLY A 154 14.26 19.84 0.54
N GLU A 155 14.60 20.85 -0.26
CA GLU A 155 15.97 21.35 -0.39
C GLU A 155 16.32 22.34 0.75
N PRO A 156 17.44 22.15 1.46
CA PRO A 156 17.94 23.12 2.42
C PRO A 156 18.08 24.50 1.76
N ARG A 157 17.72 25.56 2.47
CA ARG A 157 17.79 26.96 2.02
C ARG A 157 16.78 27.36 0.94
N THR A 158 15.74 26.59 0.71
CA THR A 158 14.60 26.97 -0.12
C THR A 158 13.36 27.23 0.75
N LEU A 159 12.34 27.86 0.16
CA LEU A 159 11.04 28.03 0.82
C LEU A 159 10.20 26.74 0.86
N GLN A 160 10.72 25.66 0.28
CA GLN A 160 10.03 24.37 0.16
C GLN A 160 10.64 23.29 1.07
N ASN A 161 11.19 23.67 2.20
CA ASN A 161 11.66 22.73 3.19
C ASN A 161 10.70 22.63 4.38
N ALA A 162 10.68 21.47 5.01
CA ALA A 162 9.93 21.21 6.23
C ALA A 162 10.68 20.18 7.09
N TYR A 163 10.39 20.18 8.36
CA TYR A 163 10.76 19.09 9.28
C TYR A 163 9.49 18.46 9.82
N ILE A 164 9.34 17.15 9.68
CA ILE A 164 8.16 16.39 10.08
C ILE A 164 8.52 15.31 11.09
#